data_d29cc5ec713088bf2df3ac800614f739
#
_entry.id   d29cc5ec713088bf2df3ac800614f739
#
_cell.length_a   1.000
_cell.length_b   1.000
_cell.length_c   1.000
_cell.angle_alpha   90.00
_cell.angle_beta   90.00
_cell.angle_gamma   90.00
#
_symmetry.space_group_name_H-M   'P 1'
#
loop_
_entity.id
_entity.type
_entity.pdbx_description
1 polymer ?
#
loop_
_entity_poly.entity_id
_entity_poly.type
_entity_poly.pdbx_seq_one_letter_code
_entity_poly.pdbx_strand_id
1 'polypeptide(L)'
;MSLQNLTRFPRLEFIGAPTPLEYLPRLSDYLGRDILIKRDDVTPMAMGGNKLRKLEFLAADALREGADTLITAGAIQSNHVRQTAAVAAKLGLHCIALLENPIGTQAENYLSNGNRLLLDLFNVQIEMCDALIDPVAQLHELATRVEAQGFRPYVIPVGGSNALGALGYVESALEIAQQCEGAADISSVVVASGSAGTHAGLAVGLEQLMPDVELIGITVSRSIAEQKPKVVTLQQAVAEQLEVSASADIILWDDYFAPGYGTPNEEGTEAVKLLARLEGILLDPVYTGKAMAGLIDGISQKRFKDEGPILFVHTGGAPALFAYHPHV
;
A
#
# COMPACT_ATOMS: atom_id res chain seq x y z
N MET A 1 -14.90 -16.05 14.21
CA MET A 1 -14.12 -17.31 14.26
C MET A 1 -13.27 -17.58 13.02
N SER A 2 -13.49 -16.87 11.95
CA SER A 2 -12.91 -17.18 10.62
C SER A 2 -11.44 -16.83 10.40
N LEU A 3 -10.84 -15.91 11.17
CA LEU A 3 -9.44 -15.49 10.98
C LEU A 3 -8.44 -16.10 11.98
N GLN A 4 -8.81 -17.14 12.71
CA GLN A 4 -7.91 -17.82 13.66
C GLN A 4 -6.64 -18.39 12.98
N ASN A 5 -6.76 -18.76 11.71
CA ASN A 5 -5.62 -19.27 10.94
C ASN A 5 -4.52 -18.23 10.68
N LEU A 6 -4.81 -16.94 10.84
CA LEU A 6 -3.82 -15.87 10.71
C LEU A 6 -2.65 -16.06 11.71
N THR A 7 -2.92 -16.59 12.90
CA THR A 7 -1.91 -16.85 13.93
C THR A 7 -0.91 -17.97 13.58
N ARG A 8 -1.19 -18.77 12.54
CA ARG A 8 -0.27 -19.81 12.05
C ARG A 8 0.92 -19.23 11.29
N PHE A 9 0.81 -18.00 10.82
CA PHE A 9 1.84 -17.36 10.02
C PHE A 9 2.78 -16.55 10.91
N PRO A 10 4.07 -16.92 10.98
CA PRO A 10 5.05 -16.14 11.70
C PRO A 10 5.09 -14.69 11.20
N ARG A 11 5.17 -13.75 12.12
CA ARG A 11 5.38 -12.34 11.78
C ARG A 11 6.35 -11.69 12.76
N LEU A 12 7.01 -10.63 12.29
CA LEU A 12 7.82 -9.75 13.13
C LEU A 12 6.94 -8.60 13.63
N GLU A 13 7.20 -8.13 14.83
CA GLU A 13 6.45 -7.01 15.42
C GLU A 13 7.20 -5.70 15.17
N PHE A 14 7.02 -5.11 13.99
CA PHE A 14 7.57 -3.78 13.70
C PHE A 14 6.62 -2.65 14.10
N ILE A 15 5.31 -2.88 14.00
CA ILE A 15 4.28 -1.86 14.24
C ILE A 15 3.97 -1.74 15.73
N GLY A 16 3.90 -2.86 16.45
CA GLY A 16 3.81 -2.94 17.91
C GLY A 16 2.43 -2.62 18.51
N ALA A 17 1.62 -1.78 17.86
CA ALA A 17 0.26 -1.45 18.30
C ALA A 17 -0.62 -1.10 17.09
N PRO A 18 -1.96 -1.24 17.18
CA PRO A 18 -2.85 -0.81 16.13
C PRO A 18 -2.63 0.65 15.72
N THR A 19 -2.57 0.90 14.41
CA THR A 19 -2.44 2.29 13.94
C THR A 19 -3.70 3.09 14.29
N PRO A 20 -3.60 4.43 14.49
CA PRO A 20 -4.75 5.22 14.86
C PRO A 20 -5.89 5.14 13.83
N LEU A 21 -7.13 5.14 14.33
CA LEU A 21 -8.34 5.40 13.57
C LEU A 21 -8.91 6.70 14.11
N GLU A 22 -8.95 7.73 13.27
CA GLU A 22 -9.26 9.11 13.67
C GLU A 22 -10.49 9.64 12.91
N TYR A 23 -11.33 10.44 13.57
CA TYR A 23 -12.36 11.21 12.91
C TYR A 23 -11.76 12.50 12.35
N LEU A 24 -12.17 12.90 11.14
CA LEU A 24 -11.68 14.09 10.45
C LEU A 24 -12.76 15.19 10.46
N PRO A 25 -12.85 16.02 11.52
CA PRO A 25 -14.01 16.90 11.70
C PRO A 25 -14.13 17.99 10.63
N ARG A 26 -13.02 18.60 10.22
CA ARG A 26 -13.07 19.69 9.25
C ARG A 26 -13.29 19.20 7.82
N LEU A 27 -12.76 18.02 7.49
CA LEU A 27 -13.05 17.38 6.20
C LEU A 27 -14.49 16.89 6.16
N SER A 28 -15.01 16.34 7.26
CA SER A 28 -16.40 15.89 7.38
C SER A 28 -17.37 17.05 7.20
N ASP A 29 -17.12 18.17 7.89
CA ASP A 29 -17.92 19.40 7.74
C ASP A 29 -17.88 19.93 6.30
N TYR A 30 -16.70 19.90 5.67
CA TYR A 30 -16.51 20.37 4.29
C TYR A 30 -17.27 19.51 3.26
N LEU A 31 -17.28 18.18 3.46
CA LEU A 31 -17.92 17.23 2.54
C LEU A 31 -19.39 16.97 2.88
N GLY A 32 -19.85 17.40 4.08
CA GLY A 32 -21.20 17.08 4.57
C GLY A 32 -21.42 15.61 4.85
N ARG A 33 -20.35 14.87 5.20
CA ARG A 33 -20.38 13.44 5.47
C ARG A 33 -19.27 13.05 6.45
N ASP A 34 -19.58 12.17 7.39
CA ASP A 34 -18.59 11.70 8.36
C ASP A 34 -17.46 10.92 7.70
N ILE A 35 -16.23 11.40 7.88
CA ILE A 35 -15.01 10.80 7.36
C ILE A 35 -14.11 10.41 8.52
N LEU A 36 -13.70 9.14 8.51
CA LEU A 36 -12.67 8.60 9.38
C LEU A 36 -11.42 8.26 8.55
N ILE A 37 -10.28 8.19 9.21
CA ILE A 37 -9.01 7.82 8.58
C ILE A 37 -8.27 6.78 9.39
N LYS A 38 -7.83 5.70 8.74
CA LYS A 38 -6.91 4.70 9.30
C LYS A 38 -5.48 5.11 8.95
N ARG A 39 -4.67 5.40 9.96
CA ARG A 39 -3.38 6.07 9.86
C ARG A 39 -2.21 5.11 9.65
N ASP A 40 -2.19 4.36 8.55
CA ASP A 40 -1.04 3.52 8.20
C ASP A 40 0.16 4.34 7.67
N ASP A 41 -0.04 5.63 7.40
CA ASP A 41 1.03 6.59 7.12
C ASP A 41 1.98 6.82 8.29
N VAL A 42 1.55 6.57 9.54
CA VAL A 42 2.35 6.76 10.75
C VAL A 42 2.93 5.47 11.34
N THR A 43 2.97 4.38 10.57
CA THR A 43 3.71 3.18 11.00
C THR A 43 5.17 3.54 11.30
N PRO A 44 5.82 2.90 12.32
CA PRO A 44 6.97 3.50 13.01
C PRO A 44 8.32 3.44 12.27
N MET A 45 8.38 3.00 10.99
CA MET A 45 9.67 2.88 10.29
C MET A 45 9.72 3.71 9.02
N ALA A 46 10.83 4.41 8.83
CA ALA A 46 11.19 5.09 7.60
C ALA A 46 10.06 5.98 7.03
N MET A 47 9.50 6.85 7.86
CA MET A 47 8.39 7.74 7.53
C MET A 47 7.07 7.03 7.18
N GLY A 48 6.85 5.85 7.73
CA GLY A 48 5.58 5.14 7.69
C GLY A 48 5.14 4.58 6.33
N GLY A 49 3.99 3.96 6.35
CA GLY A 49 3.31 3.43 5.16
C GLY A 49 2.87 1.97 5.28
N ASN A 50 1.99 1.59 4.37
CA ASN A 50 1.30 0.29 4.34
C ASN A 50 2.21 -0.93 4.14
N LYS A 51 3.41 -0.74 3.61
CA LYS A 51 4.28 -1.87 3.28
C LYS A 51 4.85 -2.53 4.51
N LEU A 52 4.96 -1.80 5.63
CA LEU A 52 5.46 -2.37 6.87
C LEU A 52 4.58 -3.53 7.38
N ARG A 53 3.25 -3.44 7.23
CA ARG A 53 2.33 -4.53 7.56
C ARG A 53 2.63 -5.81 6.77
N LYS A 54 2.90 -5.66 5.49
CA LYS A 54 3.25 -6.79 4.61
C LYS A 54 4.63 -7.36 4.94
N LEU A 55 5.57 -6.48 5.25
CA LEU A 55 6.94 -6.83 5.58
C LEU A 55 7.07 -7.54 6.93
N GLU A 56 6.15 -7.36 7.87
CA GLU A 56 6.12 -8.16 9.09
C GLU A 56 6.05 -9.67 8.79
N PHE A 57 5.25 -10.07 7.80
CA PHE A 57 5.14 -11.47 7.37
C PHE A 57 6.26 -11.90 6.43
N LEU A 58 6.55 -11.08 5.41
CA LEU A 58 7.56 -11.41 4.40
C LEU A 58 8.98 -11.48 4.98
N ALA A 59 9.32 -10.58 5.89
CA ALA A 59 10.63 -10.61 6.55
C ALA A 59 10.75 -11.76 7.56
N ALA A 60 9.67 -12.13 8.24
CA ALA A 60 9.65 -13.32 9.09
C ALA A 60 9.92 -14.59 8.27
N ASP A 61 9.32 -14.69 7.10
CA ASP A 61 9.55 -15.80 6.17
C ASP A 61 10.99 -15.83 5.63
N ALA A 62 11.50 -14.67 5.23
CA ALA A 62 12.89 -14.53 4.79
C ALA A 62 13.89 -15.02 5.85
N LEU A 63 13.71 -14.62 7.11
CA LEU A 63 14.56 -15.07 8.21
C LEU A 63 14.42 -16.58 8.47
N ARG A 64 13.21 -17.13 8.37
CA ARG A 64 12.95 -18.57 8.51
C ARG A 64 13.69 -19.36 7.43
N GLU A 65 13.76 -18.84 6.21
CA GLU A 65 14.51 -19.44 5.10
C GLU A 65 16.03 -19.20 5.19
N GLY A 66 16.49 -18.45 6.18
CA GLY A 66 17.91 -18.17 6.40
C GLY A 66 18.50 -17.18 5.40
N ALA A 67 17.66 -16.30 4.85
CA ALA A 67 18.11 -15.25 3.93
C ALA A 67 19.05 -14.26 4.63
N ASP A 68 20.04 -13.77 3.89
CA ASP A 68 20.94 -12.67 4.29
C ASP A 68 20.76 -11.43 3.40
N THR A 69 19.96 -11.54 2.36
CA THR A 69 19.76 -10.50 1.36
C THR A 69 18.28 -10.44 0.95
N LEU A 70 17.68 -9.26 1.03
CA LEU A 70 16.35 -9.00 0.48
C LEU A 70 16.48 -8.39 -0.93
N ILE A 71 15.76 -8.94 -1.88
CA ILE A 71 15.70 -8.44 -3.26
C ILE A 71 14.28 -8.00 -3.57
N THR A 72 14.11 -6.82 -4.14
CA THR A 72 12.81 -6.34 -4.59
C THR A 72 12.92 -5.40 -5.78
N ALA A 73 11.78 -4.96 -6.33
CA ALA A 73 11.74 -4.03 -7.45
C ALA A 73 10.65 -2.96 -7.27
N GLY A 74 10.80 -1.88 -8.00
CA GLY A 74 9.81 -0.80 -8.06
C GLY A 74 10.30 0.41 -8.85
N ALA A 75 9.48 1.45 -8.88
CA ALA A 75 9.88 2.74 -9.42
C ALA A 75 10.96 3.42 -8.54
N ILE A 76 11.71 4.36 -9.10
CA ILE A 76 12.67 5.19 -8.34
C ILE A 76 12.04 5.76 -7.06
N GLN A 77 10.78 6.18 -7.11
CA GLN A 77 10.04 6.73 -5.96
C GLN A 77 9.13 5.70 -5.27
N SER A 78 9.52 4.42 -5.27
CA SER A 78 8.72 3.37 -4.65
C SER A 78 8.74 3.43 -3.12
N ASN A 79 7.56 3.61 -2.52
CA ASN A 79 7.36 3.48 -1.07
C ASN A 79 7.64 2.05 -0.57
N HIS A 80 7.37 1.05 -1.43
CA HIS A 80 7.64 -0.34 -1.12
C HIS A 80 9.13 -0.61 -0.98
N VAL A 81 9.93 -0.18 -1.96
CA VAL A 81 11.38 -0.37 -1.94
C VAL A 81 12.01 0.32 -0.72
N ARG A 82 11.57 1.55 -0.42
CA ARG A 82 12.02 2.28 0.78
C ARG A 82 11.75 1.51 2.07
N GLN A 83 10.54 0.99 2.26
CA GLN A 83 10.21 0.26 3.49
C GLN A 83 10.90 -1.10 3.55
N THR A 84 11.08 -1.80 2.43
CA THR A 84 11.88 -3.03 2.35
C THR A 84 13.33 -2.75 2.75
N ALA A 85 13.91 -1.67 2.26
CA ALA A 85 15.26 -1.22 2.63
C ALA A 85 15.41 -0.96 4.13
N ALA A 86 14.43 -0.27 4.71
CA ALA A 86 14.43 0.02 6.15
C ALA A 86 14.33 -1.26 7.00
N VAL A 87 13.51 -2.22 6.58
CA VAL A 87 13.39 -3.52 7.25
C VAL A 87 14.69 -4.32 7.12
N ALA A 88 15.29 -4.37 5.93
CA ALA A 88 16.60 -5.02 5.73
C ALA A 88 17.66 -4.41 6.66
N ALA A 89 17.79 -3.07 6.69
CA ALA A 89 18.72 -2.37 7.57
C ALA A 89 18.49 -2.69 9.05
N LYS A 90 17.23 -2.71 9.52
CA LYS A 90 16.87 -3.06 10.89
C LYS A 90 17.25 -4.48 11.27
N LEU A 91 17.15 -5.41 10.33
CA LEU A 91 17.47 -6.85 10.54
C LEU A 91 18.94 -7.19 10.26
N GLY A 92 19.75 -6.24 9.81
CA GLY A 92 21.15 -6.48 9.44
C GLY A 92 21.31 -7.30 8.15
N LEU A 93 20.31 -7.25 7.26
CA LEU A 93 20.32 -7.91 5.97
C LEU A 93 20.81 -6.96 4.87
N HIS A 94 21.40 -7.52 3.81
CA HIS A 94 21.62 -6.76 2.58
C HIS A 94 20.29 -6.46 1.88
N CYS A 95 20.25 -5.35 1.13
CA CYS A 95 19.10 -5.01 0.31
C CYS A 95 19.55 -4.66 -1.11
N ILE A 96 18.95 -5.32 -2.10
CA ILE A 96 19.18 -5.04 -3.52
C ILE A 96 17.86 -4.68 -4.16
N ALA A 97 17.80 -3.55 -4.87
CA ALA A 97 16.62 -3.05 -5.52
C ALA A 97 16.80 -2.88 -7.02
N LEU A 98 15.93 -3.51 -7.80
CA LEU A 98 15.79 -3.27 -9.23
C LEU A 98 14.81 -2.11 -9.44
N LEU A 99 15.29 -0.97 -9.98
CA LEU A 99 14.51 0.24 -10.12
C LEU A 99 14.26 0.61 -11.58
N GLU A 100 13.06 1.12 -11.85
CA GLU A 100 12.72 1.74 -13.13
C GLU A 100 12.36 3.22 -12.97
N ASN A 101 12.46 3.99 -14.05
CA ASN A 101 11.92 5.34 -14.15
C ASN A 101 10.64 5.34 -15.02
N PRO A 102 9.47 5.01 -14.45
CA PRO A 102 8.26 4.74 -15.23
C PRO A 102 7.69 5.97 -15.95
N ILE A 103 8.05 7.17 -15.50
CA ILE A 103 7.59 8.43 -16.11
C ILE A 103 8.64 9.07 -17.01
N GLY A 104 9.83 8.48 -17.13
CA GLY A 104 10.91 8.95 -18.01
C GLY A 104 11.45 10.35 -17.68
N THR A 105 11.17 10.88 -16.47
CA THR A 105 11.55 12.24 -16.10
C THR A 105 13.05 12.38 -15.87
N GLN A 106 13.58 13.58 -16.16
CA GLN A 106 14.95 14.00 -15.82
C GLN A 106 14.98 15.00 -14.65
N ALA A 107 13.85 15.21 -13.99
CA ALA A 107 13.75 16.13 -12.85
C ALA A 107 14.66 15.65 -11.70
N GLU A 108 15.57 16.51 -11.26
CA GLU A 108 16.56 16.19 -10.23
C GLU A 108 15.91 15.71 -8.93
N ASN A 109 14.85 16.37 -8.47
CA ASN A 109 14.14 15.96 -7.28
C ASN A 109 13.57 14.54 -7.38
N TYR A 110 13.05 14.15 -8.54
CA TYR A 110 12.53 12.80 -8.74
C TYR A 110 13.66 11.75 -8.72
N LEU A 111 14.80 12.07 -9.29
CA LEU A 111 15.92 11.15 -9.43
C LEU A 111 16.80 11.03 -8.18
N SER A 112 16.75 12.00 -7.24
CA SER A 112 17.69 12.06 -6.13
C SER A 112 17.08 12.33 -4.75
N ASN A 113 15.82 12.78 -4.67
CA ASN A 113 15.15 13.15 -3.42
C ASN A 113 14.04 12.16 -3.04
N GLY A 114 13.28 12.45 -1.99
CA GLY A 114 12.15 11.62 -1.54
C GLY A 114 12.55 10.19 -1.18
N ASN A 115 11.82 9.21 -1.70
CA ASN A 115 12.14 7.80 -1.46
C ASN A 115 13.54 7.43 -1.95
N ARG A 116 13.99 7.98 -3.08
CA ARG A 116 15.31 7.68 -3.65
C ARG A 116 16.45 8.06 -2.71
N LEU A 117 16.37 9.25 -2.08
CA LEU A 117 17.33 9.69 -1.06
C LEU A 117 17.40 8.70 0.11
N LEU A 118 16.25 8.20 0.55
CA LEU A 118 16.19 7.27 1.68
C LEU A 118 16.83 5.92 1.36
N LEU A 119 16.81 5.47 0.11
CA LEU A 119 17.53 4.26 -0.30
C LEU A 119 19.05 4.41 -0.14
N ASP A 120 19.59 5.58 -0.44
CA ASP A 120 21.02 5.85 -0.24
C ASP A 120 21.39 5.81 1.27
N LEU A 121 20.52 6.39 2.11
CA LEU A 121 20.72 6.36 3.56
C LEU A 121 20.66 4.95 4.16
N PHE A 122 19.85 4.06 3.57
CA PHE A 122 19.79 2.63 3.96
C PHE A 122 20.86 1.77 3.27
N ASN A 123 21.76 2.36 2.49
CA ASN A 123 22.83 1.67 1.78
C ASN A 123 22.33 0.53 0.87
N VAL A 124 21.24 0.79 0.12
CA VAL A 124 20.68 -0.17 -0.83
C VAL A 124 21.57 -0.28 -2.06
N GLN A 125 21.87 -1.51 -2.47
CA GLN A 125 22.46 -1.73 -3.79
C GLN A 125 21.37 -1.56 -4.85
N ILE A 126 21.52 -0.56 -5.72
CA ILE A 126 20.55 -0.23 -6.74
C ILE A 126 21.03 -0.73 -8.10
N GLU A 127 20.17 -1.47 -8.79
CA GLU A 127 20.31 -1.78 -10.21
C GLU A 127 19.18 -1.06 -10.98
N MET A 128 19.52 -0.34 -12.05
CA MET A 128 18.53 0.31 -12.90
C MET A 128 18.15 -0.61 -14.05
N CYS A 129 16.87 -0.66 -14.39
CA CYS A 129 16.37 -1.29 -15.61
C CYS A 129 15.57 -0.30 -16.45
N ASP A 130 15.43 -0.59 -17.73
CA ASP A 130 14.65 0.27 -18.64
C ASP A 130 13.16 0.25 -18.30
N ALA A 131 12.62 -0.93 -17.98
CA ALA A 131 11.24 -1.12 -17.57
C ALA A 131 11.05 -2.44 -16.79
N LEU A 132 10.12 -2.46 -15.87
CA LEU A 132 9.65 -3.66 -15.16
C LEU A 132 8.54 -4.36 -15.98
N ILE A 133 8.92 -4.94 -17.12
CA ILE A 133 7.97 -5.62 -18.04
C ILE A 133 7.48 -6.94 -17.45
N ASP A 134 8.40 -7.75 -16.93
CA ASP A 134 8.12 -8.98 -16.18
C ASP A 134 8.93 -8.96 -14.87
N PRO A 135 8.42 -8.28 -13.85
CA PRO A 135 9.14 -8.16 -12.58
C PRO A 135 9.47 -9.50 -11.92
N VAL A 136 8.64 -10.52 -12.13
CA VAL A 136 8.85 -11.85 -11.56
C VAL A 136 10.10 -12.49 -12.18
N ALA A 137 10.18 -12.53 -13.51
CA ALA A 137 11.34 -13.08 -14.21
C ALA A 137 12.60 -12.26 -13.94
N GLN A 138 12.50 -10.92 -13.97
CA GLN A 138 13.64 -10.03 -13.75
C GLN A 138 14.21 -10.16 -12.32
N LEU A 139 13.34 -10.28 -11.30
CA LEU A 139 13.77 -10.50 -9.91
C LEU A 139 14.38 -11.90 -9.71
N HIS A 140 13.88 -12.91 -10.41
CA HIS A 140 14.43 -14.27 -10.35
C HIS A 140 15.83 -14.34 -10.97
N GLU A 141 16.03 -13.68 -12.10
CA GLU A 141 17.35 -13.54 -12.73
C GLU A 141 18.34 -12.82 -11.81
N LEU A 142 17.90 -11.71 -11.17
CA LEU A 142 18.73 -11.00 -10.20
C LEU A 142 19.08 -11.89 -9.00
N ALA A 143 18.13 -12.63 -8.45
CA ALA A 143 18.35 -13.54 -7.34
C ALA A 143 19.39 -14.62 -7.71
N THR A 144 19.28 -15.23 -8.90
CA THR A 144 20.26 -16.22 -9.39
C THR A 144 21.68 -15.64 -9.47
N ARG A 145 21.84 -14.39 -9.93
CA ARG A 145 23.14 -13.72 -9.96
C ARG A 145 23.70 -13.46 -8.57
N VAL A 146 22.85 -13.12 -7.62
CA VAL A 146 23.21 -12.85 -6.22
C VAL A 146 23.60 -14.15 -5.50
N GLU A 147 22.88 -15.24 -5.75
CA GLU A 147 23.24 -16.60 -5.27
C GLU A 147 24.61 -17.04 -5.77
N ALA A 148 24.92 -16.80 -7.04
CA ALA A 148 26.22 -17.11 -7.62
C ALA A 148 27.39 -16.34 -6.96
N GLN A 149 27.11 -15.24 -6.26
CA GLN A 149 28.06 -14.49 -5.46
C GLN A 149 28.20 -15.01 -4.02
N GLY A 150 27.43 -16.03 -3.64
CA GLY A 150 27.48 -16.67 -2.34
C GLY A 150 26.50 -16.12 -1.30
N PHE A 151 25.58 -15.24 -1.69
CA PHE A 151 24.50 -14.76 -0.83
C PHE A 151 23.29 -15.69 -0.86
N ARG A 152 22.39 -15.50 0.11
CA ARG A 152 21.10 -16.21 0.19
C ARG A 152 19.97 -15.20 0.05
N PRO A 153 19.58 -14.88 -1.20
CA PRO A 153 18.54 -13.88 -1.44
C PRO A 153 17.14 -14.42 -1.13
N TYR A 154 16.27 -13.53 -0.63
CA TYR A 154 14.84 -13.72 -0.57
C TYR A 154 14.17 -12.67 -1.44
N VAL A 155 13.34 -13.11 -2.39
CA VAL A 155 12.66 -12.23 -3.33
C VAL A 155 11.34 -11.75 -2.72
N ILE A 156 11.23 -10.45 -2.52
CA ILE A 156 9.99 -9.78 -2.15
C ILE A 156 9.36 -9.21 -3.41
N PRO A 157 8.15 -9.64 -3.81
CA PRO A 157 7.52 -9.18 -5.05
C PRO A 157 7.20 -7.69 -4.99
N VAL A 158 6.99 -7.08 -6.15
CA VAL A 158 6.61 -5.65 -6.26
C VAL A 158 5.44 -5.34 -5.34
N GLY A 159 5.62 -4.31 -4.51
CA GLY A 159 4.62 -3.89 -3.53
C GLY A 159 4.42 -4.84 -2.35
N GLY A 160 5.24 -5.91 -2.22
CA GLY A 160 5.01 -6.96 -1.21
C GLY A 160 3.68 -7.68 -1.43
N SER A 161 3.21 -7.76 -2.69
CA SER A 161 1.86 -8.18 -3.03
C SER A 161 1.83 -9.63 -3.51
N ASN A 162 1.98 -10.55 -2.57
CA ASN A 162 1.63 -11.96 -2.66
C ASN A 162 0.67 -12.33 -1.52
N ALA A 163 0.21 -13.58 -1.47
CA ALA A 163 -0.74 -14.03 -0.45
C ALA A 163 -0.20 -13.81 0.97
N LEU A 164 1.08 -14.12 1.22
CA LEU A 164 1.70 -13.94 2.52
C LEU A 164 1.76 -12.46 2.95
N GLY A 165 2.24 -11.58 2.08
CA GLY A 165 2.31 -10.14 2.37
C GLY A 165 0.93 -9.52 2.57
N ALA A 166 -0.07 -9.97 1.82
CA ALA A 166 -1.44 -9.47 1.94
C ALA A 166 -2.08 -9.79 3.32
N LEU A 167 -1.58 -10.78 4.07
CA LEU A 167 -2.00 -11.05 5.45
C LEU A 167 -1.85 -9.83 6.37
N GLY A 168 -0.88 -8.96 6.10
CA GLY A 168 -0.73 -7.70 6.83
C GLY A 168 -1.95 -6.78 6.71
N TYR A 169 -2.74 -6.94 5.65
CA TYR A 169 -3.99 -6.18 5.49
C TYR A 169 -5.24 -6.95 5.92
N VAL A 170 -5.17 -8.25 6.08
CA VAL A 170 -6.15 -9.01 6.87
C VAL A 170 -6.05 -8.59 8.35
N GLU A 171 -4.84 -8.43 8.88
CA GLU A 171 -4.59 -7.90 10.22
C GLU A 171 -5.12 -6.46 10.37
N SER A 172 -4.90 -5.60 9.37
CA SER A 172 -5.45 -4.25 9.36
C SER A 172 -6.98 -4.23 9.41
N ALA A 173 -7.65 -5.16 8.71
CA ALA A 173 -9.09 -5.30 8.78
C ALA A 173 -9.57 -5.74 10.17
N LEU A 174 -8.82 -6.60 10.84
CA LEU A 174 -9.09 -6.98 12.23
C LEU A 174 -8.97 -5.78 13.18
N GLU A 175 -7.93 -4.96 13.04
CA GLU A 175 -7.78 -3.72 13.80
C GLU A 175 -8.96 -2.75 13.54
N ILE A 176 -9.36 -2.57 12.28
CA ILE A 176 -10.49 -1.71 11.92
C ILE A 176 -11.76 -2.20 12.59
N ALA A 177 -12.08 -3.49 12.50
CA ALA A 177 -13.27 -4.06 13.11
C ALA A 177 -13.29 -3.83 14.62
N GLN A 178 -12.16 -4.07 15.31
CA GLN A 178 -12.04 -3.85 16.75
C GLN A 178 -12.16 -2.37 17.14
N GLN A 179 -11.59 -1.47 16.35
CA GLN A 179 -11.64 -0.03 16.61
C GLN A 179 -13.01 0.58 16.32
N CYS A 180 -13.78 0.00 15.41
CA CYS A 180 -15.15 0.42 15.11
C CYS A 180 -16.18 -0.17 16.09
N GLU A 181 -15.85 -1.23 16.82
CA GLU A 181 -16.78 -1.90 17.74
C GLU A 181 -17.31 -0.92 18.81
N GLY A 182 -18.60 -0.60 18.72
CA GLY A 182 -19.27 0.33 19.64
C GLY A 182 -18.89 1.82 19.50
N ALA A 183 -18.05 2.17 18.53
CA ALA A 183 -17.55 3.54 18.33
C ALA A 183 -18.01 4.17 17.01
N ALA A 184 -17.98 3.46 15.90
CA ALA A 184 -18.35 3.96 14.59
C ALA A 184 -18.98 2.87 13.72
N ASP A 185 -20.15 3.16 13.18
CA ASP A 185 -20.84 2.26 12.23
C ASP A 185 -20.48 2.70 10.80
N ILE A 186 -19.27 2.32 10.35
CA ILE A 186 -18.81 2.68 9.02
C ILE A 186 -19.56 1.91 7.93
N SER A 187 -19.93 2.61 6.85
CA SER A 187 -20.62 2.02 5.72
C SER A 187 -19.70 1.63 4.58
N SER A 188 -18.59 2.35 4.44
CA SER A 188 -17.66 2.13 3.33
C SER A 188 -16.21 2.32 3.77
N VAL A 189 -15.32 1.57 3.15
CA VAL A 189 -13.86 1.73 3.24
C VAL A 189 -13.31 2.08 1.88
N VAL A 190 -12.51 3.14 1.79
CA VAL A 190 -11.85 3.57 0.55
C VAL A 190 -10.33 3.40 0.67
N VAL A 191 -9.72 2.79 -0.34
CA VAL A 191 -8.28 2.53 -0.37
C VAL A 191 -7.69 2.70 -1.77
N ALA A 192 -6.44 3.16 -1.86
CA ALA A 192 -5.69 3.15 -3.11
C ALA A 192 -5.38 1.71 -3.56
N SER A 193 -5.74 1.36 -4.78
CA SER A 193 -5.54 0.04 -5.38
C SER A 193 -4.49 0.10 -6.49
N GLY A 194 -3.28 -0.40 -6.22
CA GLY A 194 -2.14 -0.42 -7.16
C GLY A 194 -1.59 -1.84 -7.34
N SER A 195 -0.68 -2.30 -6.47
CA SER A 195 -0.08 -3.64 -6.53
C SER A 195 -0.99 -4.77 -6.07
N ALA A 196 -2.24 -4.49 -5.69
CA ALA A 196 -3.31 -5.38 -5.27
C ALA A 196 -3.26 -5.92 -3.82
N GLY A 197 -2.12 -6.13 -3.21
CA GLY A 197 -2.02 -6.83 -1.92
C GLY A 197 -2.76 -6.14 -0.75
N THR A 198 -2.75 -4.82 -0.70
CA THR A 198 -3.49 -4.05 0.32
C THR A 198 -5.00 -4.24 0.15
N HIS A 199 -5.50 -4.06 -1.06
CA HIS A 199 -6.91 -4.20 -1.39
C HIS A 199 -7.40 -5.64 -1.16
N ALA A 200 -6.65 -6.64 -1.65
CA ALA A 200 -7.00 -8.05 -1.50
C ALA A 200 -7.04 -8.50 -0.02
N GLY A 201 -6.07 -8.09 0.78
CA GLY A 201 -6.05 -8.40 2.22
C GLY A 201 -7.23 -7.77 2.97
N LEU A 202 -7.53 -6.49 2.71
CA LEU A 202 -8.72 -5.83 3.25
C LEU A 202 -10.01 -6.53 2.81
N ALA A 203 -10.11 -6.92 1.53
CA ALA A 203 -11.31 -7.59 1.01
C ALA A 203 -11.60 -8.89 1.76
N VAL A 204 -10.60 -9.75 1.95
CA VAL A 204 -10.76 -10.98 2.73
C VAL A 204 -11.09 -10.69 4.19
N GLY A 205 -10.35 -9.78 4.83
CA GLY A 205 -10.56 -9.47 6.24
C GLY A 205 -11.92 -8.84 6.53
N LEU A 206 -12.34 -7.85 5.75
CA LEU A 206 -13.63 -7.18 5.93
C LEU A 206 -14.81 -8.11 5.63
N GLU A 207 -14.73 -8.95 4.59
CA GLU A 207 -15.79 -9.95 4.32
C GLU A 207 -16.06 -10.85 5.53
N GLN A 208 -15.02 -11.21 6.28
CA GLN A 208 -15.17 -12.09 7.46
C GLN A 208 -15.64 -11.36 8.73
N LEU A 209 -15.34 -10.07 8.86
CA LEU A 209 -15.51 -9.32 10.11
C LEU A 209 -16.61 -8.26 10.04
N MET A 210 -16.78 -7.65 8.88
CA MET A 210 -17.69 -6.52 8.62
C MET A 210 -18.35 -6.68 7.23
N PRO A 211 -19.13 -7.75 6.99
CA PRO A 211 -19.60 -8.12 5.66
C PRO A 211 -20.54 -7.09 5.00
N ASP A 212 -21.14 -6.21 5.80
CA ASP A 212 -22.03 -5.16 5.30
C ASP A 212 -21.29 -3.91 4.83
N VAL A 213 -19.99 -3.80 5.14
CA VAL A 213 -19.15 -2.66 4.76
C VAL A 213 -18.66 -2.80 3.33
N GLU A 214 -18.91 -1.78 2.51
CA GLU A 214 -18.46 -1.75 1.12
C GLU A 214 -16.96 -1.36 1.06
N LEU A 215 -16.12 -2.20 0.43
CA LEU A 215 -14.72 -1.87 0.17
C LEU A 215 -14.54 -1.37 -1.25
N ILE A 216 -14.09 -0.13 -1.41
CA ILE A 216 -13.88 0.52 -2.70
C ILE A 216 -12.40 0.78 -2.91
N GLY A 217 -11.84 0.18 -3.96
CA GLY A 217 -10.48 0.46 -4.42
C GLY A 217 -10.47 1.55 -5.48
N ILE A 218 -9.74 2.63 -5.24
CA ILE A 218 -9.47 3.63 -6.28
C ILE A 218 -8.22 3.20 -7.02
N THR A 219 -8.33 2.90 -8.32
CA THR A 219 -7.15 2.52 -9.10
C THR A 219 -6.21 3.72 -9.28
N VAL A 220 -4.92 3.46 -9.18
CA VAL A 220 -3.90 4.52 -9.25
C VAL A 220 -2.92 4.34 -10.41
N SER A 221 -3.05 3.25 -11.17
CA SER A 221 -2.08 2.87 -12.20
C SER A 221 -2.67 2.29 -13.47
N ARG A 222 -3.89 1.77 -13.43
CA ARG A 222 -4.49 1.03 -14.57
C ARG A 222 -6.02 1.00 -14.50
N SER A 223 -6.64 0.57 -15.60
CA SER A 223 -8.09 0.40 -15.71
C SER A 223 -8.65 -0.69 -14.78
N ILE A 224 -9.97 -0.66 -14.56
CA ILE A 224 -10.68 -1.75 -13.86
C ILE A 224 -10.43 -3.10 -14.53
N ALA A 225 -10.46 -3.15 -15.87
CA ALA A 225 -10.28 -4.38 -16.63
C ALA A 225 -8.92 -5.06 -16.35
N GLU A 226 -7.88 -4.25 -16.08
CA GLU A 226 -6.54 -4.74 -15.76
C GLU A 226 -6.32 -4.96 -14.25
N GLN A 227 -6.96 -4.14 -13.40
CA GLN A 227 -6.75 -4.19 -11.96
C GLN A 227 -7.58 -5.29 -11.28
N LYS A 228 -8.85 -5.44 -11.66
CA LYS A 228 -9.79 -6.38 -11.00
C LYS A 228 -9.29 -7.82 -11.01
N PRO A 229 -8.78 -8.38 -12.12
CA PRO A 229 -8.25 -9.75 -12.12
C PRO A 229 -7.09 -9.95 -11.15
N LYS A 230 -6.22 -8.95 -10.99
CA LYS A 230 -5.08 -9.01 -10.06
C LYS A 230 -5.54 -9.05 -8.60
N VAL A 231 -6.52 -8.22 -8.25
CA VAL A 231 -7.07 -8.18 -6.88
C VAL A 231 -7.82 -9.48 -6.59
N VAL A 232 -8.67 -9.95 -7.50
CA VAL A 232 -9.44 -11.20 -7.34
C VAL A 232 -8.52 -12.41 -7.18
N THR A 233 -7.51 -12.55 -8.05
CA THR A 233 -6.56 -13.66 -7.94
C THR A 233 -5.86 -13.65 -6.57
N LEU A 234 -5.46 -12.49 -6.09
CA LEU A 234 -4.79 -12.39 -4.81
C LEU A 234 -5.74 -12.56 -3.62
N GLN A 235 -6.98 -12.04 -3.70
CA GLN A 235 -8.04 -12.28 -2.72
C GLN A 235 -8.27 -13.78 -2.53
N GLN A 236 -8.37 -14.52 -3.63
CA GLN A 236 -8.57 -15.98 -3.60
C GLN A 236 -7.37 -16.70 -2.98
N ALA A 237 -6.15 -16.33 -3.34
CA ALA A 237 -4.94 -16.91 -2.75
C ALA A 237 -4.82 -16.64 -1.24
N VAL A 238 -5.21 -15.45 -0.78
CA VAL A 238 -5.26 -15.12 0.65
C VAL A 238 -6.33 -15.95 1.37
N ALA A 239 -7.52 -16.07 0.79
CA ALA A 239 -8.62 -16.84 1.35
C ALA A 239 -8.28 -18.34 1.45
N GLU A 240 -7.67 -18.90 0.40
CA GLU A 240 -7.17 -20.29 0.43
C GLU A 240 -6.13 -20.49 1.53
N GLN A 241 -5.18 -19.58 1.68
CA GLN A 241 -4.14 -19.64 2.71
C GLN A 241 -4.70 -19.58 4.13
N LEU A 242 -5.79 -18.83 4.32
CA LEU A 242 -6.49 -18.71 5.61
C LEU A 242 -7.60 -19.77 5.81
N GLU A 243 -7.90 -20.57 4.80
CA GLU A 243 -9.00 -21.56 4.81
C GLU A 243 -10.37 -20.89 5.07
N VAL A 244 -10.60 -19.73 4.44
CA VAL A 244 -11.86 -18.96 4.52
C VAL A 244 -12.49 -18.77 3.15
N SER A 245 -13.76 -18.36 3.10
CA SER A 245 -14.42 -17.98 1.84
C SER A 245 -13.98 -16.59 1.39
N ALA A 246 -13.92 -16.37 0.09
CA ALA A 246 -13.75 -15.08 -0.55
C ALA A 246 -14.72 -14.96 -1.72
N SER A 247 -15.91 -14.46 -1.44
CA SER A 247 -17.02 -14.33 -2.38
C SER A 247 -17.41 -12.87 -2.67
N ALA A 248 -16.95 -11.93 -1.83
CA ALA A 248 -17.23 -10.52 -2.00
C ALA A 248 -16.68 -9.99 -3.33
N ASP A 249 -17.52 -9.27 -4.08
CA ASP A 249 -17.10 -8.65 -5.34
C ASP A 249 -16.06 -7.56 -5.08
N ILE A 250 -15.08 -7.45 -5.96
CA ILE A 250 -14.07 -6.40 -5.92
C ILE A 250 -14.62 -5.17 -6.64
N ILE A 251 -14.87 -4.13 -5.85
CA ILE A 251 -15.35 -2.83 -6.33
C ILE A 251 -14.16 -1.93 -6.59
N LEU A 252 -14.07 -1.40 -7.79
CA LEU A 252 -13.00 -0.50 -8.24
C LEU A 252 -13.59 0.71 -8.96
N TRP A 253 -12.99 1.87 -8.74
CA TRP A 253 -13.22 3.08 -9.53
C TRP A 253 -11.91 3.48 -10.20
N ASP A 254 -11.92 3.67 -11.52
CA ASP A 254 -10.74 3.94 -12.33
C ASP A 254 -10.73 5.32 -13.02
N ASP A 255 -11.59 6.22 -12.56
CA ASP A 255 -11.69 7.57 -13.13
C ASP A 255 -10.49 8.46 -12.79
N TYR A 256 -9.65 8.07 -11.81
CA TYR A 256 -8.65 8.94 -11.16
C TYR A 256 -7.20 8.55 -11.42
N PHE A 257 -6.90 7.47 -12.14
CA PHE A 257 -5.51 7.03 -12.34
C PHE A 257 -4.76 7.78 -13.44
N ALA A 258 -5.49 8.42 -14.36
CA ALA A 258 -4.89 9.14 -15.47
C ALA A 258 -3.93 10.25 -15.00
N PRO A 259 -2.88 10.57 -15.76
CA PRO A 259 -2.52 9.99 -17.06
C PRO A 259 -1.82 8.62 -16.95
N GLY A 260 -1.49 8.17 -15.74
CA GLY A 260 -0.90 6.86 -15.51
C GLY A 260 -0.15 6.75 -14.19
N TYR A 261 0.51 5.60 -14.00
CA TYR A 261 1.27 5.33 -12.79
C TYR A 261 2.45 6.32 -12.62
N GLY A 262 2.61 6.84 -11.41
CA GLY A 262 3.69 7.75 -11.07
C GLY A 262 3.51 9.18 -11.53
N THR A 263 2.47 9.49 -12.30
CA THR A 263 2.19 10.85 -12.77
C THR A 263 1.07 11.46 -11.94
N PRO A 264 1.32 12.62 -11.26
CA PRO A 264 0.27 13.37 -10.59
C PRO A 264 -0.82 13.85 -11.56
N ASN A 265 -2.04 14.04 -11.06
CA ASN A 265 -3.11 14.74 -11.76
C ASN A 265 -3.67 15.88 -10.90
N GLU A 266 -4.50 16.71 -11.50
CA GLU A 266 -5.01 17.92 -10.87
C GLU A 266 -5.90 17.57 -9.65
N GLU A 267 -6.81 16.63 -9.82
CA GLU A 267 -7.76 16.20 -8.79
C GLU A 267 -7.03 15.63 -7.56
N GLY A 268 -6.02 14.79 -7.80
CA GLY A 268 -5.18 14.24 -6.73
C GLY A 268 -4.37 15.31 -6.03
N THR A 269 -3.80 16.27 -6.77
CA THR A 269 -3.03 17.38 -6.20
C THR A 269 -3.91 18.31 -5.36
N GLU A 270 -5.12 18.60 -5.80
CA GLU A 270 -6.07 19.40 -5.00
C GLU A 270 -6.52 18.64 -3.73
N ALA A 271 -6.72 17.32 -3.81
CA ALA A 271 -7.02 16.51 -2.63
C ALA A 271 -5.86 16.51 -1.62
N VAL A 272 -4.61 16.44 -2.07
CA VAL A 272 -3.41 16.59 -1.22
C VAL A 272 -3.44 17.92 -0.47
N LYS A 273 -3.67 19.03 -1.18
CA LYS A 273 -3.73 20.38 -0.60
C LYS A 273 -4.91 20.54 0.35
N LEU A 274 -6.06 19.99 -0.01
CA LEU A 274 -7.29 20.09 0.79
C LEU A 274 -7.10 19.43 2.16
N LEU A 275 -6.66 18.17 2.20
CA LEU A 275 -6.48 17.44 3.45
C LEU A 275 -5.38 18.09 4.32
N ALA A 276 -4.29 18.53 3.70
CA ALA A 276 -3.24 19.25 4.42
C ALA A 276 -3.76 20.52 5.10
N ARG A 277 -4.61 21.31 4.43
CA ARG A 277 -5.17 22.57 4.96
C ARG A 277 -6.28 22.36 6.00
N LEU A 278 -7.05 21.30 5.86
CA LEU A 278 -8.14 21.01 6.77
C LEU A 278 -7.70 20.25 8.01
N GLU A 279 -6.86 19.24 7.86
CA GLU A 279 -6.55 18.29 8.94
C GLU A 279 -5.05 18.23 9.30
N GLY A 280 -4.17 18.91 8.56
CA GLY A 280 -2.73 18.83 8.78
C GLY A 280 -2.13 17.47 8.40
N ILE A 281 -2.82 16.67 7.60
CA ILE A 281 -2.41 15.33 7.17
C ILE A 281 -1.91 15.40 5.73
N LEU A 282 -0.74 14.78 5.47
CA LEU A 282 -0.09 14.82 4.18
C LEU A 282 -0.35 13.55 3.37
N LEU A 283 -1.00 13.68 2.25
CA LEU A 283 -1.14 12.64 1.22
C LEU A 283 0.03 12.70 0.24
N ASP A 284 0.18 11.66 -0.57
CA ASP A 284 1.12 11.65 -1.70
C ASP A 284 0.39 11.84 -3.05
N PRO A 285 1.07 12.32 -4.10
CA PRO A 285 0.42 12.61 -5.37
C PRO A 285 0.18 11.38 -6.27
N VAL A 286 0.74 10.21 -5.92
CA VAL A 286 0.71 9.00 -6.76
C VAL A 286 -0.44 8.07 -6.38
N TYR A 287 -0.64 7.87 -5.08
CA TYR A 287 -1.59 6.89 -4.51
C TYR A 287 -2.71 7.56 -3.71
N THR A 288 -2.36 8.10 -2.55
CA THR A 288 -3.36 8.57 -1.58
C THR A 288 -4.07 9.85 -2.01
N GLY A 289 -3.41 10.72 -2.76
CA GLY A 289 -4.05 11.89 -3.36
C GLY A 289 -5.12 11.50 -4.37
N LYS A 290 -4.81 10.57 -5.28
CA LYS A 290 -5.78 10.05 -6.26
C LYS A 290 -6.94 9.31 -5.58
N ALA A 291 -6.65 8.53 -4.55
CA ALA A 291 -7.68 7.82 -3.79
C ALA A 291 -8.60 8.78 -3.02
N MET A 292 -8.06 9.83 -2.43
CA MET A 292 -8.85 10.87 -1.75
C MET A 292 -9.67 11.68 -2.75
N ALA A 293 -9.15 11.99 -3.93
CA ALA A 293 -9.92 12.61 -5.01
C ALA A 293 -11.13 11.75 -5.39
N GLY A 294 -10.94 10.43 -5.50
CA GLY A 294 -12.03 9.48 -5.75
C GLY A 294 -13.08 9.46 -4.63
N LEU A 295 -12.66 9.56 -3.37
CA LEU A 295 -13.58 9.64 -2.23
C LEU A 295 -14.41 10.93 -2.30
N ILE A 296 -13.76 12.08 -2.50
CA ILE A 296 -14.41 13.40 -2.55
C ILE A 296 -15.43 13.46 -3.68
N ASP A 297 -15.03 13.05 -4.87
CA ASP A 297 -15.90 13.03 -6.05
C ASP A 297 -17.02 12.00 -5.91
N GLY A 298 -16.73 10.83 -5.34
CA GLY A 298 -17.72 9.80 -5.05
C GLY A 298 -18.85 10.28 -4.13
N ILE A 299 -18.55 11.12 -3.15
CA ILE A 299 -19.56 11.78 -2.31
C ILE A 299 -20.37 12.77 -3.16
N SER A 300 -19.71 13.64 -3.90
CA SER A 300 -20.34 14.64 -4.77
C SER A 300 -21.30 14.01 -5.78
N GLN A 301 -20.92 12.90 -6.38
CA GLN A 301 -21.71 12.16 -7.38
C GLN A 301 -22.65 11.13 -6.79
N LYS A 302 -22.72 11.00 -5.46
CA LYS A 302 -23.58 10.02 -4.74
C LYS A 302 -23.33 8.58 -5.21
N ARG A 303 -22.07 8.20 -5.36
CA ARG A 303 -21.66 6.85 -5.83
C ARG A 303 -21.66 5.81 -4.71
N PHE A 304 -21.60 6.22 -3.46
CA PHE A 304 -21.63 5.31 -2.31
C PHE A 304 -23.02 4.69 -2.13
N LYS A 305 -23.05 3.44 -1.68
CA LYS A 305 -24.28 2.66 -1.52
C LYS A 305 -25.27 3.27 -0.51
N ASP A 306 -24.76 3.90 0.53
CA ASP A 306 -25.54 4.56 1.56
C ASP A 306 -24.84 5.84 2.08
N GLU A 307 -25.50 6.53 3.03
CA GLU A 307 -25.06 7.82 3.59
C GLU A 307 -24.28 7.68 4.91
N GLY A 308 -23.89 6.45 5.32
CA GLY A 308 -23.12 6.22 6.55
C GLY A 308 -21.67 6.73 6.48
N PRO A 309 -20.94 6.71 7.61
CA PRO A 309 -19.55 7.16 7.67
C PRO A 309 -18.61 6.41 6.73
N ILE A 310 -17.62 7.10 6.16
CA ILE A 310 -16.63 6.53 5.27
C ILE A 310 -15.27 6.48 5.98
N LEU A 311 -14.59 5.32 5.94
CA LEU A 311 -13.22 5.17 6.40
C LEU A 311 -12.25 5.24 5.22
N PHE A 312 -11.34 6.19 5.24
CA PHE A 312 -10.23 6.27 4.31
C PHE A 312 -9.00 5.56 4.88
N VAL A 313 -8.42 4.60 4.16
CA VAL A 313 -7.18 3.94 4.56
C VAL A 313 -6.00 4.74 4.00
N HIS A 314 -5.33 5.49 4.87
CA HIS A 314 -4.15 6.28 4.49
C HIS A 314 -2.90 5.40 4.47
N THR A 315 -2.52 4.98 3.28
CA THR A 315 -1.41 4.02 3.05
C THR A 315 -0.01 4.65 3.10
N GLY A 316 0.11 5.94 3.40
CA GLY A 316 1.39 6.65 3.48
C GLY A 316 1.82 7.31 2.18
N GLY A 317 3.13 7.43 1.98
CA GLY A 317 3.70 7.99 0.74
C GLY A 317 4.25 9.40 0.83
N ALA A 318 4.19 10.05 2.00
CA ALA A 318 4.64 11.43 2.20
C ALA A 318 6.07 11.76 1.66
N PRO A 319 7.07 10.86 1.70
CA PRO A 319 8.37 11.15 1.10
C PRO A 319 8.33 11.52 -0.39
N ALA A 320 7.32 11.01 -1.14
CA ALA A 320 7.16 11.34 -2.55
C ALA A 320 6.87 12.83 -2.80
N LEU A 321 6.29 13.56 -1.83
CA LEU A 321 6.04 14.99 -1.95
C LEU A 321 7.31 15.78 -2.31
N PHE A 322 8.43 15.43 -1.71
CA PHE A 322 9.73 16.08 -1.97
C PHE A 322 10.27 15.76 -3.37
N ALA A 323 9.97 14.57 -3.87
CA ALA A 323 10.39 14.14 -5.21
C ALA A 323 9.58 14.83 -6.33
N TYR A 324 8.32 15.15 -6.05
CA TYR A 324 7.41 15.76 -7.02
C TYR A 324 7.35 17.29 -6.95
N HIS A 325 8.04 17.93 -6.00
CA HIS A 325 8.14 19.39 -5.97
C HIS A 325 8.85 19.89 -7.24
N PRO A 326 8.35 20.97 -7.94
CA PRO A 326 7.28 21.89 -7.53
C PRO A 326 5.87 21.55 -8.06
N HIS A 327 5.62 20.34 -8.50
CA HIS A 327 4.37 19.96 -9.17
C HIS A 327 3.23 19.55 -8.22
N VAL A 328 3.44 19.67 -6.90
CA VAL A 328 2.45 19.35 -5.85
C VAL A 328 2.17 20.55 -4.99
#